data_8a784c8b4a6e40d60994eb5fbae88315
#
_entry.id   8a784c8b4a6e40d60994eb5fbae88315
#
_cell.length_a   1.000
_cell.length_b   1.000
_cell.length_c   1.000
_cell.angle_alpha   90.00
_cell.angle_beta   90.00
_cell.angle_gamma   90.00
#
_symmetry.space_group_name_H-M   'P 1'
#
loop_
_entity.id
_entity.type
_entity.pdbx_description
1 polymer ?
#
loop_
_entity_poly.entity_id
_entity_poly.type
_entity_poly.pdbx_seq_one_letter_code
_entity_poly.pdbx_strand_id
1 'polypeptide(L)'
;MSFYVHLDQMSPHIHCTLVPVDAEKNRISWTSVFGQNMKEESFNMTKLHSELEREVNRKWGLQRGNNTIETKARYRSLYEYKLDLVREVTHFLLKKDKLDREIHEMEARIN
;
A
#
# COMPACT_ATOMS: atom_id res chain seq x y z
N MET A 1 -23.36 2.78 1.35
CA MET A 1 -22.00 2.23 1.44
C MET A 1 -22.01 0.81 0.91
N SER A 2 -21.06 0.47 0.07
CA SER A 2 -20.84 -0.91 -0.40
C SER A 2 -19.38 -1.28 -0.24
N PHE A 3 -19.11 -2.57 -0.07
CA PHE A 3 -17.74 -3.07 -0.02
C PHE A 3 -17.64 -4.44 -0.71
N TYR A 4 -16.45 -4.72 -1.23
CA TYR A 4 -16.09 -6.00 -1.83
C TYR A 4 -14.77 -6.48 -1.26
N VAL A 5 -14.68 -7.78 -0.96
CA VAL A 5 -13.45 -8.42 -0.51
C VAL A 5 -12.80 -9.12 -1.68
N HIS A 6 -11.58 -8.76 -2.00
CA HIS A 6 -10.78 -9.36 -3.06
C HIS A 6 -9.79 -10.37 -2.48
N LEU A 7 -9.94 -11.63 -2.84
CA LEU A 7 -9.09 -12.75 -2.40
C LEU A 7 -8.31 -13.39 -3.55
N ASP A 8 -8.51 -12.93 -4.78
CA ASP A 8 -7.94 -13.45 -6.02
C ASP A 8 -6.59 -12.82 -6.39
N GLN A 9 -6.11 -11.89 -5.59
CA GLN A 9 -4.82 -11.24 -5.75
C GLN A 9 -3.85 -11.65 -4.64
N MET A 10 -2.56 -11.37 -4.83
CA MET A 10 -1.49 -11.74 -3.87
C MET A 10 -1.71 -11.16 -2.47
N SER A 11 -2.33 -9.98 -2.37
CA SER A 11 -2.70 -9.35 -1.10
C SER A 11 -4.22 -9.29 -0.99
N PRO A 12 -4.84 -10.01 -0.05
CA PRO A 12 -6.25 -9.82 0.26
C PRO A 12 -6.53 -8.36 0.62
N HIS A 13 -7.55 -7.78 0.03
CA HIS A 13 -7.91 -6.38 0.26
C HIS A 13 -9.39 -6.12 0.10
N ILE A 14 -9.83 -5.00 0.64
CA ILE A 14 -11.23 -4.59 0.61
C ILE A 14 -11.34 -3.31 -0.21
N HIS A 15 -12.25 -3.31 -1.18
CA HIS A 15 -12.70 -2.11 -1.87
C HIS A 15 -13.97 -1.61 -1.20
N CYS A 16 -13.94 -0.36 -0.76
CA CYS A 16 -15.09 0.28 -0.14
C CYS A 16 -15.51 1.51 -0.95
N THR A 17 -16.79 1.59 -1.29
CA THR A 17 -17.37 2.75 -1.96
C THR A 17 -18.18 3.55 -0.96
N LEU A 18 -17.85 4.82 -0.83
CA LEU A 18 -18.52 5.78 0.02
C LEU A 18 -19.20 6.86 -0.83
N VAL A 19 -20.36 7.31 -0.38
CA VAL A 19 -21.06 8.45 -0.99
C VAL A 19 -20.96 9.64 -0.03
N PRO A 20 -20.32 10.75 -0.44
CA PRO A 20 -20.20 11.92 0.42
C PRO A 20 -21.54 12.68 0.48
N VAL A 21 -22.26 12.52 1.58
CA VAL A 21 -23.55 13.17 1.80
C VAL A 21 -23.40 14.34 2.77
N ASP A 22 -23.79 15.51 2.30
CA ASP A 22 -23.99 16.68 3.15
C ASP A 22 -25.39 16.58 3.79
N ALA A 23 -25.43 16.19 5.06
CA ALA A 23 -26.68 15.97 5.78
C ALA A 23 -27.48 17.25 6.01
N GLU A 24 -26.82 18.40 6.15
CA GLU A 24 -27.51 19.69 6.35
C GLU A 24 -28.23 20.13 5.07
N LYS A 25 -27.59 19.97 3.92
CA LYS A 25 -28.15 20.36 2.61
C LYS A 25 -28.87 19.22 1.90
N ASN A 26 -28.87 18.03 2.47
CA ASN A 26 -29.47 16.81 1.94
C ASN A 26 -29.09 16.56 0.47
N ARG A 27 -27.80 16.62 0.18
CA ARG A 27 -27.26 16.41 -1.17
C ARG A 27 -25.92 15.70 -1.13
N ILE A 28 -25.56 15.08 -2.24
CA ILE A 28 -24.21 14.51 -2.45
C ILE A 28 -23.27 15.65 -2.81
N SER A 29 -22.20 15.82 -2.03
CA SER A 29 -21.20 16.83 -2.29
C SER A 29 -19.84 16.45 -1.71
N TRP A 30 -18.88 16.18 -2.58
CA TRP A 30 -17.50 15.91 -2.18
C TRP A 30 -16.89 17.12 -1.43
N THR A 31 -17.05 18.29 -1.99
CA THR A 31 -16.47 19.52 -1.44
C THR A 31 -16.99 19.89 -0.08
N SER A 32 -18.30 19.65 0.18
CA SER A 32 -18.90 19.90 1.50
C SER A 32 -18.39 18.94 2.58
N VAL A 33 -18.09 17.70 2.20
CA VAL A 33 -17.68 16.65 3.16
C VAL A 33 -16.17 16.62 3.34
N PHE A 34 -15.40 16.72 2.27
CA PHE A 34 -13.94 16.54 2.30
C PHE A 34 -13.14 17.83 2.17
N GLY A 35 -13.69 18.88 1.59
CA GLY A 35 -13.03 20.16 1.48
C GLY A 35 -13.06 20.78 0.08
N GLN A 36 -12.89 22.10 0.03
CA GLN A 36 -13.00 22.90 -1.21
C GLN A 36 -11.69 23.01 -1.97
N ASN A 37 -10.57 22.67 -1.35
CA ASN A 37 -9.24 22.73 -1.95
C ASN A 37 -8.38 21.55 -1.52
N MET A 38 -7.25 21.35 -2.17
CA MET A 38 -6.35 20.22 -1.90
C MET A 38 -5.85 20.18 -0.45
N LYS A 39 -5.66 21.32 0.17
CA LYS A 39 -5.17 21.41 1.55
C LYS A 39 -6.21 20.90 2.55
N GLU A 40 -7.45 21.34 2.42
CA GLU A 40 -8.57 20.89 3.25
C GLU A 40 -8.87 19.41 3.02
N GLU A 41 -8.88 18.98 1.77
CA GLU A 41 -9.09 17.60 1.39
C GLU A 41 -8.02 16.68 1.99
N SER A 42 -6.76 17.02 1.86
CA SER A 42 -5.64 16.28 2.43
C SER A 42 -5.73 16.21 3.96
N PHE A 43 -6.09 17.29 4.62
CA PHE A 43 -6.29 17.32 6.07
C PHE A 43 -7.43 16.39 6.50
N ASN A 44 -8.58 16.47 5.85
CA ASN A 44 -9.73 15.64 6.16
C ASN A 44 -9.50 14.14 5.88
N MET A 45 -8.81 13.82 4.80
CA MET A 45 -8.41 12.43 4.49
C MET A 45 -7.43 11.89 5.52
N THR A 46 -6.45 12.68 5.93
CA THR A 46 -5.51 12.29 6.99
C THR A 46 -6.22 12.05 8.32
N LYS A 47 -7.18 12.90 8.65
CA LYS A 47 -8.03 12.75 9.85
C LYS A 47 -8.85 11.46 9.79
N LEU A 48 -9.47 11.16 8.66
CA LEU A 48 -10.22 9.93 8.44
C LEU A 48 -9.34 8.69 8.66
N HIS A 49 -8.15 8.66 8.09
CA HIS A 49 -7.21 7.55 8.27
C HIS A 49 -6.74 7.41 9.74
N SER A 50 -6.55 8.51 10.43
CA SER A 50 -6.18 8.50 11.85
C SER A 50 -7.31 7.99 12.76
N GLU A 51 -8.54 8.33 12.45
CA GLU A 51 -9.72 7.80 13.14
C GLU A 51 -9.90 6.30 12.88
N LEU A 52 -9.71 5.86 11.63
CA LEU A 52 -9.75 4.45 11.26
C LEU A 52 -8.69 3.63 12.01
N GLU A 53 -7.47 4.15 12.11
CA GLU A 53 -6.40 3.51 12.89
C GLU A 53 -6.80 3.36 14.36
N ARG A 54 -7.29 4.42 14.96
CA ARG A 54 -7.68 4.42 16.38
C ARG A 54 -8.85 3.48 16.68
N GLU A 55 -9.89 3.50 15.87
CA GLU A 55 -11.15 2.80 16.14
C GLU A 55 -11.15 1.34 15.65
N VAL A 56 -10.40 1.04 14.60
CA VAL A 56 -10.42 -0.27 13.94
C VAL A 56 -9.06 -0.95 13.95
N ASN A 57 -8.04 -0.30 13.42
CA ASN A 57 -6.75 -0.96 13.19
C ASN A 57 -6.10 -1.45 14.48
N ARG A 58 -6.07 -0.64 15.52
CA ARG A 58 -5.50 -1.03 16.83
C ARG A 58 -6.23 -2.22 17.45
N LYS A 59 -7.54 -2.25 17.30
CA LYS A 59 -8.37 -3.33 17.85
C LYS A 59 -8.04 -4.69 17.21
N TRP A 60 -7.70 -4.70 15.94
CA TRP A 60 -7.45 -5.92 15.16
C TRP A 60 -5.97 -6.16 14.86
N GLY A 61 -5.07 -5.39 15.45
CA GLY A 61 -3.63 -5.51 15.22
C GLY A 61 -3.18 -5.15 13.82
N LEU A 62 -3.96 -4.33 13.11
CA LEU A 62 -3.61 -3.82 11.79
C LEU A 62 -2.73 -2.59 11.90
N GLN A 63 -1.87 -2.39 10.91
CA GLN A 63 -0.97 -1.26 10.84
C GLN A 63 -1.39 -0.29 9.74
N ARG A 64 -1.26 1.01 10.02
CA ARG A 64 -1.37 2.05 9.01
C ARG A 64 -0.14 2.00 8.09
N GLY A 65 -0.35 2.23 6.79
CA GLY A 65 0.75 2.38 5.85
C GLY A 65 1.68 3.55 6.18
N ASN A 66 2.91 3.46 5.72
CA ASN A 66 3.92 4.50 5.91
C ASN A 66 3.59 5.76 5.10
N ASN A 67 4.08 6.90 5.56
CA ASN A 67 3.93 8.16 4.85
C ASN A 67 4.73 8.14 3.53
N THR A 68 4.08 8.44 2.42
CA THR A 68 4.71 8.46 1.09
C THR A 68 5.81 9.53 0.94
N ILE A 69 5.74 10.61 1.72
CA ILE A 69 6.79 11.65 1.75
C ILE A 69 8.09 11.06 2.30
N GLU A 70 8.00 10.23 3.33
CA GLU A 70 9.16 9.59 3.95
C GLU A 70 9.69 8.43 3.12
N THR A 71 8.80 7.59 2.61
CA THR A 71 9.17 6.41 1.82
C THR A 71 9.52 6.73 0.37
N LYS A 72 9.13 7.92 -0.12
CA LYS A 72 9.23 8.33 -1.53
C LYS A 72 8.50 7.36 -2.48
N ALA A 73 7.56 6.61 -1.96
CA ALA A 73 6.75 5.69 -2.75
C ALA A 73 5.90 6.46 -3.75
N ARG A 74 5.82 5.96 -4.98
CA ARG A 74 4.99 6.52 -6.03
C ARG A 74 3.99 5.48 -6.54
N TYR A 75 2.91 5.94 -7.11
CA TYR A 75 1.99 5.07 -7.83
C TYR A 75 2.72 4.37 -8.99
N ARG A 76 2.50 3.07 -9.10
CA ARG A 76 2.95 2.24 -10.20
C ARG A 76 1.76 1.48 -10.77
N SER A 77 1.68 1.38 -12.10
CA SER A 77 0.73 0.48 -12.74
C SER A 77 1.03 -0.98 -12.38
N LEU A 78 0.05 -1.86 -12.51
CA LEU A 78 0.26 -3.28 -12.28
C LEU A 78 1.36 -3.86 -13.19
N TYR A 79 1.45 -3.37 -14.41
CA TYR A 79 2.49 -3.76 -15.36
C TYR A 79 3.89 -3.33 -14.89
N GLU A 80 4.06 -2.08 -14.47
CA GLU A 80 5.33 -1.59 -13.92
C GLU A 80 5.73 -2.35 -12.66
N TYR A 81 4.78 -2.59 -11.76
CA TYR A 81 5.01 -3.38 -10.55
C TYR A 81 5.52 -4.79 -10.87
N LYS A 82 4.90 -5.49 -11.81
CA LYS A 82 5.32 -6.83 -12.25
C LYS A 82 6.70 -6.84 -12.88
N LEU A 83 7.03 -5.82 -13.71
CA LEU A 83 8.36 -5.66 -14.28
C LEU A 83 9.44 -5.46 -13.21
N ASP A 84 9.18 -4.57 -12.26
CA ASP A 84 10.10 -4.29 -11.16
C ASP A 84 10.32 -5.55 -10.31
N LEU A 85 9.27 -6.30 -10.04
CA LEU A 85 9.34 -7.56 -9.30
C LEU A 85 10.20 -8.60 -10.03
N VAL A 86 10.04 -8.75 -11.34
CA VAL A 86 10.86 -9.67 -12.17
C VAL A 86 12.33 -9.26 -12.12
N ARG A 87 12.63 -7.97 -12.23
CA ARG A 87 14.02 -7.45 -12.14
C ARG A 87 14.62 -7.74 -10.77
N GLU A 88 13.88 -7.54 -9.72
CA GLU A 88 14.31 -7.77 -8.34
C GLU A 88 14.58 -9.26 -8.07
N VAL A 89 13.69 -10.14 -8.48
CA VAL A 89 13.87 -11.59 -8.38
C VAL A 89 15.08 -12.06 -9.20
N THR A 90 15.26 -11.57 -10.42
CA THR A 90 16.42 -11.87 -11.26
C THR A 90 17.73 -11.44 -10.59
N HIS A 91 17.75 -10.26 -10.01
CA HIS A 91 18.92 -9.77 -9.26
C HIS A 91 19.27 -10.68 -8.07
N PHE A 92 18.28 -11.10 -7.29
CA PHE A 92 18.51 -12.02 -6.17
C PHE A 92 18.98 -13.41 -6.62
N LEU A 93 18.44 -13.94 -7.70
CA LEU A 93 18.87 -15.22 -8.26
C LEU A 93 20.33 -15.18 -8.73
N LEU A 94 20.74 -14.12 -9.41
CA LEU A 94 22.13 -13.93 -9.83
C LEU A 94 23.09 -13.80 -8.64
N LYS A 95 22.66 -13.09 -7.59
CA LYS A 95 23.44 -12.96 -6.37
C LYS A 95 23.56 -14.31 -5.64
N LYS A 96 22.49 -15.09 -5.59
CA LYS A 96 22.50 -16.44 -5.03
C LYS A 96 23.50 -17.33 -5.76
N ASP A 97 23.45 -17.39 -7.10
CA ASP A 97 24.35 -18.20 -7.91
C ASP A 97 25.83 -17.82 -7.73
N LYS A 98 26.09 -16.53 -7.52
CA LYS A 98 27.45 -16.07 -7.19
C LYS A 98 27.91 -16.58 -5.84
N LEU A 99 27.07 -16.46 -4.82
CA LEU A 99 27.38 -16.94 -3.48
C LEU A 99 27.56 -18.47 -3.42
N ASP A 100 26.74 -19.22 -4.14
CA ASP A 100 26.86 -20.67 -4.22
C ASP A 100 28.20 -21.09 -4.85
N ARG A 101 28.66 -20.36 -5.88
CA ARG A 101 29.98 -20.59 -6.46
C ARG A 101 31.11 -20.28 -5.48
N GLU A 102 31.04 -19.16 -4.77
CA GLU A 102 32.02 -18.79 -3.76
C GLU A 102 32.11 -19.82 -2.63
N ILE A 103 30.97 -20.36 -2.19
CA ILE A 103 30.90 -21.42 -1.19
C ILE A 103 31.61 -22.68 -1.69
N HIS A 104 31.30 -23.13 -2.90
CA HIS A 104 31.93 -24.29 -3.53
C HIS A 104 33.44 -24.15 -3.65
N GLU A 105 33.91 -22.96 -4.07
CA GLU A 105 35.33 -22.67 -4.14
C GLU A 105 36.01 -22.69 -2.76
N MET A 106 35.35 -22.18 -1.73
CA MET A 106 35.87 -22.25 -0.37
C MET A 106 35.91 -23.67 0.17
N GLU A 107 34.88 -24.47 -0.05
CA GLU A 107 34.83 -25.87 0.34
C GLU A 107 35.95 -26.70 -0.35
N ALA A 108 36.19 -26.44 -1.63
CA ALA A 108 37.27 -27.08 -2.36
C ALA A 108 38.67 -26.74 -1.82
N ARG A 109 38.84 -25.54 -1.22
CA ARG A 109 40.13 -25.14 -0.60
C ARG A 109 40.35 -25.78 0.79
N ILE A 110 39.28 -26.15 1.47
CA ILE A 110 39.35 -26.81 2.80
C ILE A 110 39.68 -28.30 2.65
N ASN A 111 39.21 -28.91 1.58
CA ASN A 111 39.48 -30.31 1.26
C ASN A 111 40.78 -30.45 0.48
#